data_843f7ffcd80b74e78d2689ac110525f0
#
_entry.id   843f7ffcd80b74e78d2689ac110525f0
#
_cell.length_a   1.000
_cell.length_b   1.000
_cell.length_c   1.000
_cell.angle_alpha   90.00
_cell.angle_beta   90.00
_cell.angle_gamma   90.00
#
_symmetry.space_group_name_H-M   'P 1'
#
loop_
_entity.id
_entity.type
_entity.pdbx_description
1 polymer ?
#
loop_
_entity_poly.entity_id
_entity_poly.type
_entity_poly.pdbx_seq_one_letter_code
_entity_poly.pdbx_strand_id
1 'polypeptide(L)' 'MNEMKNNEMELVNDNGTWKIKWNDGFERSFESYFKARLHFVALVNQQIAMER' A
#
# COMPACT_ATOMS: atom_id res chain seq x y z
N MET A 1 -5.89 -12.52 -6.84
CA MET A 1 -5.96 -11.35 -5.93
C MET A 1 -4.77 -10.47 -6.16
N ASN A 2 -5.03 -9.19 -6.24
CA ASN A 2 -3.96 -8.24 -6.56
C ASN A 2 -3.48 -7.49 -5.34
N GLU A 3 -3.25 -8.26 -4.28
CA GLU A 3 -2.73 -7.68 -3.05
C GLU A 3 -1.22 -7.65 -3.06
N MET A 4 -0.67 -6.65 -2.42
CA MET A 4 0.76 -6.48 -2.29
C MET A 4 1.10 -6.25 -0.83
N LYS A 5 2.31 -6.63 -0.42
CA LYS A 5 2.64 -6.61 0.99
C LYS A 5 4.13 -6.46 1.18
N ASN A 6 4.52 -5.72 2.21
CA ASN A 6 5.91 -5.73 2.68
C ASN A 6 5.90 -5.69 4.20
N ASN A 7 7.05 -5.42 4.82
CA ASN A 7 7.19 -5.52 6.28
C ASN A 7 6.37 -4.48 7.04
N GLU A 8 6.03 -3.36 6.42
CA GLU A 8 5.43 -2.25 7.14
C GLU A 8 4.02 -1.91 6.67
N MET A 9 3.62 -2.39 5.50
CA MET A 9 2.32 -2.03 4.95
C MET A 9 1.85 -3.09 3.99
N GLU A 10 0.55 -3.06 3.71
CA GLU A 10 -0.03 -3.98 2.73
C GLU A 10 -1.11 -3.27 1.95
N LEU A 11 -1.25 -3.69 0.70
CA LEU A 11 -2.29 -3.21 -0.19
C LEU A 11 -3.37 -4.28 -0.26
N VAL A 12 -4.58 -3.93 0.15
CA VAL A 12 -5.67 -4.90 0.23
C VAL A 12 -6.92 -4.35 -0.43
N ASN A 13 -7.78 -5.27 -0.85
CA ASN A 13 -9.12 -4.92 -1.28
C ASN A 13 -10.07 -5.21 -0.13
N ASP A 14 -10.66 -4.18 0.42
CA ASP A 14 -11.54 -4.29 1.56
C ASP A 14 -12.95 -3.96 1.10
N ASN A 15 -13.71 -5.00 0.76
CA ASN A 15 -15.10 -4.87 0.38
C ASN A 15 -15.28 -3.93 -0.82
N GLY A 16 -14.41 -4.06 -1.80
CA GLY A 16 -14.47 -3.25 -3.01
C GLY A 16 -13.69 -1.95 -2.98
N THR A 17 -13.12 -1.62 -1.82
CA THR A 17 -12.32 -0.42 -1.68
C THR A 17 -10.85 -0.81 -1.53
N TRP A 18 -10.00 -0.23 -2.34
CA TRP A 18 -8.57 -0.50 -2.26
C TRP A 18 -7.95 0.39 -1.20
N LYS A 19 -7.22 -0.24 -0.28
CA LYS A 19 -6.61 0.47 0.85
C LYS A 19 -5.17 0.04 1.03
N ILE A 20 -4.36 0.97 1.51
CA ILE A 20 -3.05 0.65 2.04
C ILE A 20 -3.16 0.74 3.55
N LYS A 21 -2.77 -0.32 4.23
CA LYS A 21 -2.79 -0.40 5.69
C LYS A 21 -1.38 -0.54 6.22
N TRP A 22 -1.04 0.27 7.18
CA TRP A 22 0.28 0.26 7.82
C TRP A 22 0.23 -0.49 9.13
N ASN A 23 1.38 -0.98 9.57
CA ASN A 23 1.48 -1.73 10.81
C ASN A 23 1.08 -0.94 12.04
N ASP A 24 1.20 0.37 11.99
CA ASP A 24 0.85 1.22 13.12
C ASP A 24 -0.65 1.51 13.20
N GLY A 25 -1.43 0.95 12.30
CA GLY A 25 -2.88 1.12 12.30
C GLY A 25 -3.37 2.19 11.36
N PHE A 26 -2.48 2.90 10.69
CA PHE A 26 -2.89 3.91 9.73
C PHE A 26 -3.41 3.25 8.46
N GLU A 27 -4.43 3.85 7.84
CA GLU A 27 -5.01 3.35 6.60
C GLU A 27 -5.25 4.50 5.64
N ARG A 28 -5.21 4.17 4.36
CA ARG A 28 -5.54 5.15 3.33
C ARG A 28 -6.30 4.46 2.21
N SER A 29 -7.43 5.04 1.81
CA SER A 29 -8.29 4.50 0.77
C SER A 29 -8.00 5.15 -0.57
N PHE A 30 -8.24 4.39 -1.64
CA PHE A 30 -8.02 4.86 -3.01
C PHE A 30 -9.21 4.48 -3.86
N GLU A 31 -9.44 5.26 -4.91
CA GLU A 31 -10.57 5.07 -5.80
C GLU A 31 -10.42 3.84 -6.69
N SER A 32 -9.20 3.45 -6.98
CA SER A 32 -8.96 2.34 -7.88
C SER A 32 -7.70 1.60 -7.49
N TYR A 33 -7.63 0.35 -7.94
CA TYR A 33 -6.45 -0.46 -7.73
C TYR A 33 -5.21 0.21 -8.34
N PHE A 34 -5.35 0.77 -9.52
CA PHE A 34 -4.23 1.38 -10.21
C PHE A 34 -3.61 2.51 -9.39
N LYS A 35 -4.46 3.36 -8.83
CA LYS A 35 -3.96 4.47 -7.99
C LYS A 35 -3.33 3.96 -6.72
N ALA A 36 -3.95 2.98 -6.09
CA ALA A 36 -3.44 2.40 -4.86
C ALA A 36 -2.09 1.73 -5.10
N ARG A 37 -1.99 0.97 -6.18
CA ARG A 37 -0.76 0.29 -6.52
C ARG A 37 0.38 1.27 -6.80
N LEU A 38 0.07 2.31 -7.54
CA LEU A 38 1.07 3.33 -7.86
C LEU A 38 1.63 3.96 -6.60
N HIS A 39 0.74 4.30 -5.68
CA HIS A 39 1.15 4.90 -4.41
C HIS A 39 1.96 3.91 -3.57
N PHE A 40 1.51 2.66 -3.54
CA PHE A 40 2.21 1.61 -2.78
C PHE A 40 3.64 1.43 -3.29
N VAL A 41 3.80 1.31 -4.60
CA VAL A 41 5.12 1.11 -5.19
C VAL A 41 6.03 2.31 -4.90
N ALA A 42 5.51 3.51 -4.97
CA ALA A 42 6.28 4.70 -4.66
C ALA A 42 6.76 4.69 -3.21
N LEU A 43 5.89 4.27 -2.28
CA LEU A 43 6.26 4.20 -0.87
C LEU A 43 7.31 3.14 -0.62
N VAL A 44 7.17 1.98 -1.25
CA VAL A 44 8.16 0.91 -1.11
C VAL A 44 9.53 1.37 -1.61
N ASN A 45 9.55 2.02 -2.77
CA ASN A 45 10.80 2.54 -3.31
C ASN A 45 11.43 3.57 -2.39
N GLN A 46 10.61 4.40 -1.77
CA GLN A 46 11.10 5.41 -0.84
C GLN A 46 11.73 4.75 0.38
N GLN A 47 11.10 3.69 0.89
CA GLN A 47 11.65 2.96 2.02
C GLN A 47 13.01 2.35 1.70
N ILE A 48 13.10 1.73 0.53
CA ILE A 48 14.35 1.11 0.11
C ILE A 48 15.46 2.17 0.04
N ALA A 49 15.15 3.32 -0.53
CA ALA A 49 16.12 4.40 -0.63
C ALA A 49 16.58 4.90 0.73
N MET A 50 15.67 4.93 1.69
CA MET A 50 15.97 5.43 3.02
C MET A 50 16.77 4.46 3.88
N GLU A 51 16.71 3.18 3.54
CA GLU A 51 17.41 2.16 4.31
C GLU A 51 18.88 2.02 3.95
N ARG A 52 19.35 2.76 3.00
CA ARG A 52 20.71 2.63 2.48
C ARG A 52 21.75 3.40 3.26
#